data_2ea47939aa27ed9d472c67f8ecb81157
#
_entry.id   2ea47939aa27ed9d472c67f8ecb81157
#
_cell.length_a   1.000
_cell.length_b   1.000
_cell.length_c   1.000
_cell.angle_alpha   90.00
_cell.angle_beta   90.00
_cell.angle_gamma   90.00
#
_symmetry.space_group_name_H-M   'P 1'
#
loop_
_entity.id
_entity.type
_entity.pdbx_description
1 polymer ?
#
loop_
_entity_poly.entity_id
_entity_poly.type
_entity_poly.pdbx_seq_one_letter_code
_entity_poly.pdbx_strand_id
1 'polypeptide(L)'
;MKQKPPRWVQITAAVLRRYLALDMAVYAGSATLFLLTASFPLLMWVLMLVNLVPGFSVEGVAELLADFLPQIPEIQTAILGLLQNLSGQSAQFVASLAVLTTIVSASGGMNALQIGLQRLTPGSHRTFLNRLLAIGYTFVFELLLLVMLALQGMHSLFARFADTLPFFRHYAAIVAPLQRVASIGRIVSVPLLFGLLLLIYTCVPGGRRTPRSQLPGTIFATAGWLVFSRVFSFYILHFWRLSYIYGSLTAVILIILWLYVIINLLFLGAGLNAEMNGKTEQ
;
A
#
# COMPACT_ATOMS: atom_id res chain seq x y z
N MET A 1 27.18 38.57 8.67
CA MET A 1 27.31 37.32 7.87
C MET A 1 26.13 36.40 8.19
N LYS A 2 25.18 36.23 7.30
CA LYS A 2 24.07 35.25 7.49
C LYS A 2 24.68 33.85 7.34
N GLN A 3 24.76 33.10 8.43
CA GLN A 3 25.15 31.68 8.38
C GLN A 3 24.24 30.93 7.39
N LYS A 4 24.83 30.24 6.40
CA LYS A 4 24.08 29.38 5.49
C LYS A 4 23.35 28.33 6.33
N PRO A 5 22.05 28.14 6.14
CA PRO A 5 21.31 27.16 6.91
C PRO A 5 21.88 25.76 6.70
N PRO A 6 21.82 24.86 7.69
CA PRO A 6 22.37 23.51 7.61
C PRO A 6 21.78 22.75 6.40
N ARG A 7 22.56 21.83 5.84
CA ARG A 7 22.26 21.14 4.58
C ARG A 7 20.88 20.48 4.56
N TRP A 8 20.46 19.89 5.68
CA TRP A 8 19.14 19.27 5.79
C TRP A 8 17.99 20.28 5.67
N VAL A 9 18.13 21.51 6.22
CA VAL A 9 17.12 22.59 6.09
C VAL A 9 17.02 23.03 4.63
N GLN A 10 18.14 23.09 3.91
CA GLN A 10 18.11 23.47 2.48
C GLN A 10 17.40 22.41 1.65
N ILE A 11 17.62 21.11 1.92
CA ILE A 11 16.98 19.99 1.22
C ILE A 11 15.47 20.00 1.50
N THR A 12 15.05 20.08 2.78
CA THR A 12 13.63 20.09 3.13
C THR A 12 12.90 21.29 2.53
N ALA A 13 13.52 22.47 2.56
CA ALA A 13 12.95 23.67 1.93
C ALA A 13 12.84 23.53 0.40
N ALA A 14 13.81 22.92 -0.26
CA ALA A 14 13.79 22.67 -1.70
C ALA A 14 12.70 21.67 -2.07
N VAL A 15 12.58 20.55 -1.33
CA VAL A 15 11.53 19.55 -1.51
C VAL A 15 10.14 20.19 -1.36
N LEU A 16 9.92 20.95 -0.27
CA LEU A 16 8.63 21.57 -0.01
C LEU A 16 8.28 22.62 -1.08
N ARG A 17 9.24 23.44 -1.49
CA ARG A 17 9.05 24.42 -2.57
C ARG A 17 8.68 23.73 -3.88
N ARG A 18 9.36 22.65 -4.25
CA ARG A 18 9.06 21.86 -5.44
C ARG A 18 7.70 21.20 -5.37
N TYR A 19 7.35 20.63 -4.20
CA TYR A 19 6.05 20.05 -3.93
C TYR A 19 4.92 21.06 -4.15
N LEU A 20 5.04 22.27 -3.59
CA LEU A 20 4.05 23.34 -3.72
C LEU A 20 4.00 23.91 -5.15
N ALA A 21 5.15 24.13 -5.78
CA ALA A 21 5.23 24.69 -7.13
C ALA A 21 4.63 23.77 -8.21
N LEU A 22 4.56 22.45 -7.94
CA LEU A 22 4.00 21.46 -8.84
C LEU A 22 2.56 21.04 -8.48
N ASP A 23 1.93 21.70 -7.50
CA ASP A 23 0.56 21.41 -7.02
C ASP A 23 0.36 19.93 -6.67
N MET A 24 1.35 19.32 -6.01
CA MET A 24 1.36 17.88 -5.75
C MET A 24 0.19 17.40 -4.89
N ALA A 25 -0.39 18.26 -4.06
CA ALA A 25 -1.58 17.98 -3.27
C ALA A 25 -2.79 17.60 -4.14
N VAL A 26 -2.93 18.21 -5.33
CA VAL A 26 -3.99 17.89 -6.30
C VAL A 26 -3.81 16.49 -6.86
N TYR A 27 -2.57 16.11 -7.20
CA TYR A 27 -2.26 14.75 -7.67
C TYR A 27 -2.46 13.71 -6.57
N ALA A 28 -2.14 14.07 -5.32
CA ALA A 28 -2.40 13.21 -4.19
C ALA A 28 -3.91 12.97 -3.99
N GLY A 29 -4.73 14.01 -4.09
CA GLY A 29 -6.19 13.88 -4.03
C GLY A 29 -6.75 13.01 -5.16
N SER A 30 -6.29 13.23 -6.39
CA SER A 30 -6.67 12.42 -7.55
C SER A 30 -6.29 10.94 -7.36
N ALA A 31 -5.06 10.66 -6.95
CA ALA A 31 -4.59 9.31 -6.69
C ALA A 31 -5.39 8.64 -5.57
N THR A 32 -5.70 9.37 -4.49
CA THR A 32 -6.53 8.88 -3.38
C THR A 32 -7.90 8.43 -3.87
N LEU A 33 -8.59 9.25 -4.66
CA LEU A 33 -9.91 8.94 -5.17
C LEU A 33 -9.88 7.68 -6.06
N PHE A 34 -8.94 7.61 -7.01
CA PHE A 34 -8.82 6.47 -7.90
C PHE A 34 -8.42 5.18 -7.17
N LEU A 35 -7.51 5.24 -6.20
CA LEU A 35 -7.13 4.09 -5.40
C LEU A 35 -8.28 3.61 -4.51
N LEU A 36 -9.04 4.53 -3.94
CA LEU A 36 -10.22 4.17 -3.15
C LEU A 36 -11.26 3.49 -4.03
N THR A 37 -11.59 4.04 -5.18
CA THR A 37 -12.56 3.41 -6.11
C THR A 37 -12.07 2.07 -6.65
N ALA A 38 -10.76 1.90 -6.85
CA ALA A 38 -10.16 0.65 -7.27
C ALA A 38 -10.14 -0.42 -6.16
N SER A 39 -10.17 -0.02 -4.89
CA SER A 39 -10.10 -0.96 -3.77
C SER A 39 -11.29 -1.92 -3.73
N PHE A 40 -12.49 -1.48 -4.09
CA PHE A 40 -13.69 -2.32 -4.09
C PHE A 40 -13.60 -3.49 -5.09
N PRO A 41 -13.40 -3.25 -6.40
CA PRO A 41 -13.23 -4.33 -7.36
C PRO A 41 -12.01 -5.21 -7.05
N LEU A 42 -10.91 -4.63 -6.55
CA LEU A 42 -9.72 -5.37 -6.15
C LEU A 42 -10.05 -6.37 -5.03
N LEU A 43 -10.75 -5.92 -3.98
CA LEU A 43 -11.17 -6.79 -2.89
C LEU A 43 -12.10 -7.92 -3.37
N MET A 44 -13.02 -7.62 -4.28
CA MET A 44 -13.88 -8.66 -4.89
C MET A 44 -13.06 -9.73 -5.61
N TRP A 45 -12.05 -9.30 -6.37
CA TRP A 45 -11.17 -10.23 -7.08
C TRP A 45 -10.32 -11.07 -6.13
N VAL A 46 -9.74 -10.46 -5.09
CA VAL A 46 -9.00 -11.16 -4.03
C VAL A 46 -9.89 -12.19 -3.34
N LEU A 47 -11.12 -11.85 -2.98
CA LEU A 47 -12.06 -12.77 -2.35
C LEU A 47 -12.45 -13.93 -3.27
N MET A 48 -12.59 -13.68 -4.58
CA MET A 48 -12.81 -14.75 -5.54
C MET A 48 -11.67 -15.76 -5.53
N LEU A 49 -10.42 -15.28 -5.50
CA LEU A 49 -9.24 -16.14 -5.45
C LEU A 49 -9.13 -16.91 -4.13
N VAL A 50 -9.48 -16.27 -3.01
CA VAL A 50 -9.56 -16.90 -1.70
C VAL A 50 -10.51 -18.10 -1.74
N ASN A 51 -11.66 -17.97 -2.40
CA ASN A 51 -12.64 -19.06 -2.53
C ASN A 51 -12.17 -20.21 -3.46
N LEU A 52 -11.22 -19.95 -4.36
CA LEU A 52 -10.68 -20.96 -5.29
C LEU A 52 -9.51 -21.76 -4.68
N VAL A 53 -8.82 -21.22 -3.68
CA VAL A 53 -7.64 -21.84 -3.10
C VAL A 53 -7.94 -22.41 -1.70
N PRO A 54 -7.90 -23.73 -1.52
CA PRO A 54 -8.12 -24.33 -0.20
C PRO A 54 -7.12 -23.79 0.84
N GLY A 55 -7.63 -23.40 2.01
CA GLY A 55 -6.80 -22.90 3.13
C GLY A 55 -6.68 -21.39 3.21
N PHE A 56 -7.22 -20.64 2.25
CA PHE A 56 -7.41 -19.21 2.37
C PHE A 56 -8.76 -18.92 3.06
N SER A 57 -8.79 -17.85 3.85
CA SER A 57 -10.00 -17.39 4.52
C SER A 57 -10.18 -15.89 4.37
N VAL A 58 -11.42 -15.45 4.50
CA VAL A 58 -11.79 -14.03 4.52
C VAL A 58 -11.09 -13.31 5.67
N GLU A 59 -10.94 -14.01 6.79
CA GLU A 59 -10.24 -13.53 7.99
C GLU A 59 -8.75 -13.27 7.70
N GLY A 60 -8.08 -14.16 6.93
CA GLY A 60 -6.70 -13.97 6.53
C GLY A 60 -6.49 -12.73 5.63
N VAL A 61 -7.47 -12.42 4.77
CA VAL A 61 -7.45 -11.17 3.99
C VAL A 61 -7.63 -9.96 4.90
N ALA A 62 -8.53 -10.04 5.88
CA ALA A 62 -8.75 -8.97 6.84
C ALA A 62 -7.51 -8.70 7.71
N GLU A 63 -6.82 -9.75 8.17
CA GLU A 63 -5.57 -9.63 8.92
C GLU A 63 -4.46 -8.97 8.09
N LEU A 64 -4.30 -9.39 6.82
CA LEU A 64 -3.34 -8.77 5.92
C LEU A 64 -3.61 -7.28 5.76
N LEU A 65 -4.86 -6.90 5.50
CA LEU A 65 -5.23 -5.50 5.36
C LEU A 65 -5.02 -4.71 6.66
N ALA A 66 -5.29 -5.32 7.81
CA ALA A 66 -5.09 -4.70 9.11
C ALA A 66 -3.62 -4.33 9.39
N ASP A 67 -2.65 -5.06 8.82
CA ASP A 67 -1.22 -4.76 8.98
C ASP A 67 -0.80 -3.45 8.28
N PHE A 68 -1.49 -3.07 7.21
CA PHE A 68 -1.17 -1.87 6.41
C PHE A 68 -2.05 -0.67 6.74
N LEU A 69 -3.25 -0.89 7.27
CA LEU A 69 -4.24 0.13 7.57
C LEU A 69 -4.10 0.65 9.02
N PRO A 70 -4.64 1.84 9.32
CA PRO A 70 -4.67 2.33 10.69
C PRO A 70 -5.54 1.43 11.57
N GLN A 71 -5.06 1.18 12.78
CA GLN A 71 -5.73 0.31 13.79
C GLN A 71 -6.89 1.07 14.44
N ILE A 72 -7.96 1.30 13.68
CA ILE A 72 -9.16 2.02 14.09
C ILE A 72 -10.35 1.07 13.99
N PRO A 73 -11.13 0.85 15.07
CA PRO A 73 -12.23 -0.13 15.10
C PRO A 73 -13.27 0.07 13.99
N GLU A 74 -13.61 1.32 13.67
CA GLU A 74 -14.57 1.66 12.60
C GLU A 74 -14.08 1.21 11.23
N ILE A 75 -12.80 1.36 10.94
CA ILE A 75 -12.18 0.90 9.69
C ILE A 75 -12.17 -0.62 9.64
N GLN A 76 -11.75 -1.28 10.71
CA GLN A 76 -11.70 -2.75 10.78
C GLN A 76 -13.10 -3.36 10.63
N THR A 77 -14.10 -2.82 11.33
CA THR A 77 -15.49 -3.27 11.23
C THR A 77 -16.06 -3.06 9.82
N ALA A 78 -15.77 -1.92 9.19
CA ALA A 78 -16.22 -1.63 7.84
C ALA A 78 -15.60 -2.59 6.82
N ILE A 79 -14.30 -2.91 6.94
CA ILE A 79 -13.60 -3.86 6.08
C ILE A 79 -14.16 -5.27 6.25
N LEU A 80 -14.30 -5.74 7.49
CA LEU A 80 -14.88 -7.06 7.76
C LEU A 80 -16.31 -7.17 7.21
N GLY A 81 -17.16 -6.17 7.45
CA GLY A 81 -18.51 -6.13 6.90
C GLY A 81 -18.54 -6.12 5.36
N LEU A 82 -17.63 -5.38 4.73
CA LEU A 82 -17.46 -5.36 3.28
C LEU A 82 -17.06 -6.74 2.75
N LEU A 83 -16.03 -7.36 3.34
CA LEU A 83 -15.52 -8.68 2.94
C LEU A 83 -16.62 -9.76 3.10
N GLN A 84 -17.36 -9.76 4.20
CA GLN A 84 -18.47 -10.70 4.44
C GLN A 84 -19.61 -10.52 3.43
N ASN A 85 -20.00 -9.28 3.13
CA ASN A 85 -21.04 -8.98 2.15
C ASN A 85 -20.63 -9.39 0.72
N LEU A 86 -19.35 -9.18 0.37
CA LEU A 86 -18.84 -9.56 -0.95
C LEU A 86 -18.68 -11.08 -1.10
N SER A 87 -18.32 -11.80 -0.04
CA SER A 87 -18.16 -13.27 -0.08
C SER A 87 -19.47 -14.03 -0.27
N GLY A 88 -20.62 -13.43 0.10
CA GLY A 88 -21.97 -14.03 -0.04
C GLY A 88 -22.62 -13.86 -1.40
N GLN A 89 -22.04 -13.10 -2.33
CA GLN A 89 -22.65 -12.86 -3.65
C GLN A 89 -22.29 -13.96 -4.65
N SER A 90 -23.25 -14.34 -5.51
CA SER A 90 -23.07 -15.39 -6.54
C SER A 90 -21.92 -15.08 -7.49
N ALA A 91 -20.86 -15.89 -7.35
CA ALA A 91 -19.48 -15.53 -7.69
C ALA A 91 -19.18 -15.34 -9.19
N GLN A 92 -19.87 -15.99 -10.12
CA GLN A 92 -19.38 -16.07 -11.50
C GLN A 92 -19.65 -14.85 -12.38
N PHE A 93 -20.83 -14.26 -12.33
CA PHE A 93 -21.15 -13.10 -13.17
C PHE A 93 -20.54 -11.82 -12.61
N VAL A 94 -20.60 -11.65 -11.29
CA VAL A 94 -20.00 -10.53 -10.58
C VAL A 94 -18.48 -10.53 -10.72
N ALA A 95 -17.86 -11.72 -10.76
CA ALA A 95 -16.41 -11.90 -10.89
C ALA A 95 -15.87 -11.39 -12.23
N SER A 96 -16.53 -11.69 -13.35
CA SER A 96 -16.06 -11.24 -14.68
C SER A 96 -16.14 -9.71 -14.85
N LEU A 97 -17.24 -9.12 -14.37
CA LEU A 97 -17.41 -7.66 -14.39
C LEU A 97 -16.46 -6.97 -13.40
N ALA A 98 -16.22 -7.59 -12.22
CA ALA A 98 -15.28 -7.11 -11.24
C ALA A 98 -13.85 -7.07 -11.78
N VAL A 99 -13.38 -8.09 -12.51
CA VAL A 99 -12.05 -8.10 -13.14
C VAL A 99 -11.88 -6.92 -14.10
N LEU A 100 -12.86 -6.69 -14.99
CA LEU A 100 -12.79 -5.57 -15.94
C LEU A 100 -12.81 -4.22 -15.22
N THR A 101 -13.68 -4.03 -14.25
CA THR A 101 -13.76 -2.80 -13.47
C THR A 101 -12.52 -2.58 -12.59
N THR A 102 -11.93 -3.65 -12.06
CA THR A 102 -10.65 -3.59 -11.32
C THR A 102 -9.53 -3.07 -12.22
N ILE A 103 -9.35 -3.66 -13.39
CA ILE A 103 -8.29 -3.25 -14.33
C ILE A 103 -8.45 -1.76 -14.70
N VAL A 104 -9.65 -1.32 -15.03
CA VAL A 104 -9.91 0.07 -15.42
C VAL A 104 -9.70 1.03 -14.24
N SER A 105 -10.24 0.73 -13.07
CA SER A 105 -10.16 1.61 -11.88
C SER A 105 -8.76 1.61 -11.27
N ALA A 106 -8.14 0.44 -11.11
CA ALA A 106 -6.80 0.32 -10.54
C ALA A 106 -5.74 0.95 -11.46
N SER A 107 -5.88 0.79 -12.78
CA SER A 107 -4.99 1.48 -13.74
C SER A 107 -5.14 3.01 -13.67
N GLY A 108 -6.32 3.53 -13.35
CA GLY A 108 -6.55 4.95 -13.08
C GLY A 108 -5.76 5.45 -11.87
N GLY A 109 -5.80 4.71 -10.76
CA GLY A 109 -5.03 5.02 -9.55
C GLY A 109 -3.53 4.97 -9.78
N MET A 110 -3.04 3.91 -10.41
CA MET A 110 -1.64 3.77 -10.76
C MET A 110 -1.17 4.86 -11.74
N ASN A 111 -1.99 5.24 -12.72
CA ASN A 111 -1.67 6.34 -13.63
C ASN A 111 -1.58 7.68 -12.90
N ALA A 112 -2.47 7.96 -11.93
CA ALA A 112 -2.41 9.18 -11.13
C ALA A 112 -1.12 9.24 -10.28
N LEU A 113 -0.75 8.13 -9.63
CA LEU A 113 0.53 8.01 -8.92
C LEU A 113 1.71 8.21 -9.87
N GLN A 114 1.70 7.57 -11.04
CA GLN A 114 2.75 7.67 -12.04
C GLN A 114 2.94 9.11 -12.52
N ILE A 115 1.87 9.83 -12.82
CA ILE A 115 1.93 11.24 -13.24
C ILE A 115 2.55 12.10 -12.13
N GLY A 116 2.10 11.92 -10.88
CA GLY A 116 2.65 12.65 -9.75
C GLY A 116 4.14 12.39 -9.52
N LEU A 117 4.55 11.12 -9.56
CA LEU A 117 5.94 10.73 -9.42
C LEU A 117 6.82 11.26 -10.56
N GLN A 118 6.33 11.21 -11.80
CA GLN A 118 7.06 11.72 -12.97
C GLN A 118 7.28 13.23 -12.90
N ARG A 119 6.33 14.00 -12.38
CA ARG A 119 6.50 15.46 -12.21
C ARG A 119 7.57 15.82 -11.19
N LEU A 120 7.68 15.03 -10.12
CA LEU A 120 8.69 15.23 -9.08
C LEU A 120 10.07 14.78 -9.50
N THR A 121 10.17 13.87 -10.48
CA THR A 121 11.41 13.17 -10.76
C THR A 121 12.03 13.66 -12.08
N PRO A 122 13.25 14.25 -12.08
CA PRO A 122 13.95 14.70 -13.26
C PRO A 122 14.22 13.55 -14.23
N GLY A 123 14.25 13.83 -15.54
CA GLY A 123 14.56 12.83 -16.59
C GLY A 123 13.47 11.78 -16.81
N SER A 124 12.32 11.95 -16.22
CA SER A 124 11.15 11.11 -16.44
C SER A 124 10.38 11.66 -17.65
N HIS A 125 10.15 10.83 -18.67
CA HIS A 125 9.42 11.21 -19.86
C HIS A 125 7.99 10.70 -19.84
N ARG A 126 7.05 11.57 -20.19
CA ARG A 126 5.65 11.17 -20.47
C ARG A 126 5.62 10.48 -21.83
N THR A 127 5.37 9.19 -21.84
CA THR A 127 5.19 8.41 -23.06
C THR A 127 3.72 7.99 -23.18
N PHE A 128 3.21 7.87 -24.40
CA PHE A 128 1.89 7.28 -24.67
C PHE A 128 1.73 5.89 -24.00
N LEU A 129 2.84 5.15 -23.88
CA LEU A 129 2.94 3.86 -23.19
C LEU A 129 2.69 3.94 -21.67
N ASN A 130 2.63 5.13 -21.06
CA ASN A 130 2.48 5.25 -19.60
C ASN A 130 1.19 4.60 -19.10
N ARG A 131 0.11 4.66 -19.87
CA ARG A 131 -1.16 4.04 -19.51
C ARG A 131 -1.07 2.51 -19.58
N LEU A 132 -0.37 1.99 -20.58
CA LEU A 132 -0.11 0.55 -20.70
C LEU A 132 0.81 0.06 -19.58
N LEU A 133 1.84 0.84 -19.25
CA LEU A 133 2.72 0.58 -18.11
C LEU A 133 1.97 0.65 -16.78
N ALA A 134 1.04 1.59 -16.61
CA ALA A 134 0.21 1.66 -15.40
C ALA A 134 -0.65 0.39 -15.23
N ILE A 135 -1.21 -0.16 -16.30
CA ILE A 135 -1.89 -1.45 -16.28
C ILE A 135 -0.91 -2.55 -15.87
N GLY A 136 0.27 -2.59 -16.49
CA GLY A 136 1.32 -3.56 -16.13
C GLY A 136 1.73 -3.49 -14.65
N TYR A 137 1.94 -2.30 -14.11
CA TYR A 137 2.24 -2.11 -12.68
C TYR A 137 1.09 -2.51 -11.78
N THR A 138 -0.17 -2.30 -12.20
CA THR A 138 -1.34 -2.80 -11.48
C THR A 138 -1.30 -4.31 -11.36
N PHE A 139 -1.04 -5.03 -12.47
CA PHE A 139 -0.89 -6.49 -12.43
C PHE A 139 0.27 -6.95 -11.55
N VAL A 140 1.41 -6.28 -11.58
CA VAL A 140 2.55 -6.59 -10.71
C VAL A 140 2.17 -6.38 -9.24
N PHE A 141 1.44 -5.31 -8.93
CA PHE A 141 0.96 -5.03 -7.58
C PHE A 141 -0.05 -6.08 -7.10
N GLU A 142 -1.00 -6.45 -7.95
CA GLU A 142 -1.98 -7.52 -7.68
C GLU A 142 -1.28 -8.87 -7.47
N LEU A 143 -0.31 -9.21 -8.32
CA LEU A 143 0.49 -10.42 -8.18
C LEU A 143 1.27 -10.44 -6.86
N LEU A 144 1.89 -9.31 -6.47
CA LEU A 144 2.56 -9.18 -5.17
C LEU A 144 1.59 -9.39 -4.02
N LEU A 145 0.40 -8.81 -4.08
CA LEU A 145 -0.64 -8.98 -3.08
C LEU A 145 -1.09 -10.45 -2.98
N LEU A 146 -1.24 -11.13 -4.12
CA LEU A 146 -1.55 -12.56 -4.17
C LEU A 146 -0.42 -13.42 -3.57
N VAL A 147 0.83 -13.11 -3.88
CA VAL A 147 1.99 -13.81 -3.29
C VAL A 147 2.00 -13.62 -1.78
N MET A 148 1.68 -12.44 -1.29
CA MET A 148 1.58 -12.17 0.16
C MET A 148 0.46 -12.97 0.81
N LEU A 149 -0.72 -13.01 0.20
CA LEU A 149 -1.83 -13.84 0.65
C LEU A 149 -1.45 -15.33 0.61
N ALA A 150 -0.79 -15.79 -0.46
CA ALA A 150 -0.33 -17.15 -0.57
C ALA A 150 0.65 -17.53 0.55
N LEU A 151 1.59 -16.65 0.88
CA LEU A 151 2.54 -16.88 1.98
C LEU A 151 1.82 -16.96 3.34
N GLN A 152 0.80 -16.16 3.60
CA GLN A 152 -0.02 -16.24 4.82
C GLN A 152 -0.90 -17.50 4.82
N GLY A 153 -1.58 -17.79 3.69
CA GLY A 153 -2.41 -18.99 3.56
C GLY A 153 -1.60 -20.30 3.67
N MET A 154 -0.37 -20.30 3.17
CA MET A 154 0.54 -21.46 3.31
C MET A 154 0.85 -21.76 4.77
N HIS A 155 0.98 -20.74 5.62
CA HIS A 155 1.15 -20.93 7.06
C HIS A 155 -0.06 -21.63 7.70
N SER A 156 -1.27 -21.20 7.38
CA SER A 156 -2.51 -21.82 7.91
C SER A 156 -2.71 -23.25 7.39
N LEU A 157 -2.31 -23.52 6.14
CA LEU A 157 -2.31 -24.87 5.57
C LEU A 157 -1.29 -25.76 6.28
N PHE A 158 -0.06 -25.29 6.47
CA PHE A 158 0.96 -26.06 7.20
C PHE A 158 0.53 -26.37 8.63
N ALA A 159 -0.09 -25.43 9.33
CA ALA A 159 -0.63 -25.66 10.67
C ALA A 159 -1.69 -26.77 10.67
N ARG A 160 -2.64 -26.74 9.74
CA ARG A 160 -3.69 -27.78 9.60
C ARG A 160 -3.13 -29.14 9.19
N PHE A 161 -2.17 -29.20 8.26
CA PHE A 161 -1.52 -30.46 7.87
C PHE A 161 -0.63 -31.02 8.98
N ALA A 162 0.02 -30.19 9.78
CA ALA A 162 0.80 -30.62 10.94
C ALA A 162 -0.07 -31.30 12.01
N ASP A 163 -1.31 -30.85 12.17
CA ASP A 163 -2.25 -31.43 13.11
C ASP A 163 -2.90 -32.72 12.60
N THR A 164 -3.05 -32.88 11.27
CA THR A 164 -3.81 -33.99 10.66
C THR A 164 -2.95 -35.20 10.31
N LEU A 165 -1.65 -35.03 10.06
CA LEU A 165 -0.76 -36.11 9.63
C LEU A 165 0.28 -36.42 10.71
N PRO A 166 0.29 -37.69 11.27
CA PRO A 166 1.24 -38.10 12.33
C PRO A 166 2.71 -37.94 11.95
N PHE A 167 3.02 -38.00 10.63
CA PHE A 167 4.36 -37.84 10.09
C PHE A 167 4.94 -36.44 10.35
N PHE A 168 4.11 -35.39 10.28
CA PHE A 168 4.55 -34.00 10.53
C PHE A 168 4.75 -33.68 12.01
N ARG A 169 4.17 -34.45 12.92
CA ARG A 169 4.45 -34.34 14.37
C ARG A 169 5.94 -34.52 14.71
N HIS A 170 6.63 -35.36 13.96
CA HIS A 170 8.08 -35.58 14.14
C HIS A 170 8.93 -34.40 13.64
N TYR A 171 8.40 -33.62 12.69
CA TYR A 171 9.04 -32.42 12.14
C TYR A 171 8.55 -31.11 12.83
N ALA A 172 7.71 -31.22 13.87
CA ALA A 172 7.26 -30.07 14.64
C ALA A 172 8.42 -29.21 15.19
N ALA A 173 9.56 -29.83 15.48
CA ALA A 173 10.77 -29.12 15.91
C ALA A 173 11.39 -28.23 14.80
N ILE A 174 11.17 -28.57 13.52
CA ILE A 174 11.64 -27.78 12.36
C ILE A 174 10.57 -26.73 11.98
N VAL A 175 9.29 -27.06 12.19
CA VAL A 175 8.16 -26.19 11.88
C VAL A 175 7.93 -25.13 12.98
N ALA A 176 8.28 -25.43 14.24
CA ALA A 176 8.18 -24.49 15.36
C ALA A 176 8.95 -23.17 15.14
N PRO A 177 10.19 -23.13 14.60
CA PRO A 177 10.83 -21.87 14.25
C PRO A 177 10.14 -21.15 13.08
N LEU A 178 9.57 -21.87 12.11
CA LEU A 178 8.76 -21.27 11.04
C LEU A 178 7.45 -20.65 11.59
N GLN A 179 6.80 -21.30 12.55
CA GLN A 179 5.62 -20.75 13.24
C GLN A 179 5.97 -19.51 14.07
N ARG A 180 7.15 -19.47 14.69
CA ARG A 180 7.66 -18.25 15.34
C ARG A 180 7.97 -17.16 14.33
N VAL A 181 8.47 -17.49 13.15
CA VAL A 181 8.67 -16.52 12.05
C VAL A 181 7.33 -15.99 11.53
N ALA A 182 6.28 -16.79 11.51
CA ALA A 182 4.96 -16.36 11.07
C ALA A 182 4.19 -15.52 12.12
N SER A 183 4.42 -15.76 13.42
CA SER A 183 3.97 -14.85 14.48
C SER A 183 4.71 -13.49 14.46
N ILE A 184 5.78 -13.38 13.68
CA ILE A 184 6.51 -12.18 13.30
C ILE A 184 5.82 -11.45 12.10
N GLY A 185 4.57 -11.76 11.76
CA GLY A 185 3.86 -11.14 10.63
C GLY A 185 3.99 -9.61 10.58
N ARG A 186 3.96 -8.95 11.73
CA ARG A 186 4.26 -7.52 11.84
C ARG A 186 5.72 -7.13 11.52
N ILE A 187 6.68 -8.04 11.67
CA ILE A 187 8.09 -7.76 11.33
C ILE A 187 8.29 -7.93 9.82
N VAL A 188 7.50 -8.78 9.15
CA VAL A 188 7.56 -8.99 7.71
C VAL A 188 6.85 -7.88 6.94
N SER A 189 5.79 -7.27 7.49
CA SER A 189 5.04 -6.21 6.83
C SER A 189 5.89 -4.93 6.61
N VAL A 190 6.80 -4.59 7.53
CA VAL A 190 7.66 -3.40 7.38
C VAL A 190 8.69 -3.55 6.26
N PRO A 191 9.50 -4.62 6.18
CA PRO A 191 10.37 -4.87 5.02
C PRO A 191 9.63 -4.95 3.70
N LEU A 192 8.42 -5.48 3.72
CA LEU A 192 7.59 -5.62 2.54
C LEU A 192 7.07 -4.26 2.06
N LEU A 193 6.55 -3.41 2.96
CA LEU A 193 6.18 -2.04 2.67
C LEU A 193 7.38 -1.26 2.12
N PHE A 194 8.55 -1.41 2.76
CA PHE A 194 9.79 -0.80 2.30
C PHE A 194 10.16 -1.26 0.88
N GLY A 195 10.12 -2.55 0.61
CA GLY A 195 10.39 -3.13 -0.69
C GLY A 195 9.41 -2.64 -1.76
N LEU A 196 8.12 -2.57 -1.43
CA LEU A 196 7.07 -2.04 -2.29
C LEU A 196 7.32 -0.57 -2.65
N LEU A 197 7.60 0.27 -1.66
CA LEU A 197 7.90 1.69 -1.90
C LEU A 197 9.19 1.87 -2.71
N LEU A 198 10.22 1.07 -2.45
CA LEU A 198 11.46 1.06 -3.23
C LEU A 198 11.20 0.70 -4.70
N LEU A 199 10.35 -0.30 -4.94
CA LEU A 199 9.94 -0.71 -6.28
C LEU A 199 9.15 0.41 -6.97
N ILE A 200 8.21 1.05 -6.26
CA ILE A 200 7.44 2.19 -6.77
C ILE A 200 8.37 3.32 -7.20
N TYR A 201 9.32 3.74 -6.37
CA TYR A 201 10.24 4.83 -6.70
C TYR A 201 11.23 4.48 -7.82
N THR A 202 11.58 3.20 -7.95
CA THR A 202 12.56 2.76 -8.96
C THR A 202 11.92 2.57 -10.33
N CYS A 203 10.73 1.96 -10.37
CA CYS A 203 10.11 1.50 -11.61
C CYS A 203 9.05 2.46 -12.15
N VAL A 204 8.17 3.02 -11.28
CA VAL A 204 6.97 3.74 -11.72
C VAL A 204 7.27 5.06 -12.44
N PRO A 205 8.24 5.91 -12.01
CA PRO A 205 8.50 7.18 -12.70
C PRO A 205 9.05 7.02 -14.12
N GLY A 206 9.58 5.85 -14.47
CA GLY A 206 10.29 5.62 -15.73
C GLY A 206 11.75 6.13 -15.69
N GLY A 207 12.53 5.74 -16.72
CA GLY A 207 13.98 6.02 -16.78
C GLY A 207 14.82 4.98 -16.02
N ARG A 208 16.15 5.01 -16.23
CA ARG A 208 17.08 4.10 -15.54
C ARG A 208 17.43 4.66 -14.17
N ARG A 209 16.95 4.03 -13.11
CA ARG A 209 17.22 4.41 -11.72
C ARG A 209 17.78 3.24 -10.96
N THR A 210 18.78 3.50 -10.14
CA THR A 210 19.34 2.48 -9.26
C THR A 210 18.53 2.44 -7.95
N PRO A 211 18.21 1.27 -7.40
CA PRO A 211 17.50 1.17 -6.12
C PRO A 211 18.22 1.94 -5.00
N ARG A 212 19.57 1.98 -5.03
CA ARG A 212 20.36 2.70 -4.02
C ARG A 212 20.06 4.20 -4.00
N SER A 213 19.84 4.81 -5.15
CA SER A 213 19.52 6.23 -5.25
C SER A 213 18.12 6.58 -4.72
N GLN A 214 17.24 5.59 -4.59
CA GLN A 214 15.89 5.75 -4.09
C GLN A 214 15.73 5.47 -2.59
N LEU A 215 16.79 5.00 -1.92
CA LEU A 215 16.76 4.65 -0.49
C LEU A 215 16.33 5.80 0.44
N PRO A 216 16.84 7.04 0.30
CA PRO A 216 16.49 8.11 1.24
C PRO A 216 14.99 8.40 1.29
N GLY A 217 14.35 8.53 0.12
CA GLY A 217 12.91 8.75 0.04
C GLY A 217 12.11 7.53 0.48
N THR A 218 12.60 6.31 0.22
CA THR A 218 11.96 5.08 0.69
C THR A 218 11.96 5.00 2.21
N ILE A 219 13.11 5.28 2.85
CA ILE A 219 13.21 5.32 4.32
C ILE A 219 12.26 6.37 4.88
N PHE A 220 12.27 7.59 4.31
CA PHE A 220 11.39 8.68 4.73
C PHE A 220 9.91 8.29 4.60
N ALA A 221 9.48 7.77 3.45
CA ALA A 221 8.10 7.41 3.22
C ALA A 221 7.64 6.23 4.08
N THR A 222 8.48 5.21 4.27
CA THR A 222 8.17 4.06 5.15
C THR A 222 8.04 4.52 6.60
N ALA A 223 9.00 5.27 7.10
CA ALA A 223 8.96 5.81 8.47
C ALA A 223 7.75 6.73 8.65
N GLY A 224 7.51 7.64 7.70
CA GLY A 224 6.36 8.54 7.69
C GLY A 224 5.02 7.78 7.70
N TRP A 225 4.89 6.72 6.89
CA TRP A 225 3.72 5.84 6.89
C TRP A 225 3.47 5.24 8.27
N LEU A 226 4.48 4.60 8.86
CA LEU A 226 4.34 3.91 10.14
C LEU A 226 4.03 4.88 11.28
N VAL A 227 4.75 6.00 11.33
CA VAL A 227 4.55 7.02 12.36
C VAL A 227 3.19 7.67 12.20
N PHE A 228 2.84 8.11 10.97
CA PHE A 228 1.55 8.74 10.71
C PHE A 228 0.38 7.80 11.02
N SER A 229 0.44 6.54 10.60
CA SER A 229 -0.64 5.57 10.89
C SER A 229 -0.87 5.38 12.39
N ARG A 230 0.20 5.35 13.19
CA ARG A 230 0.09 5.25 14.66
C ARG A 230 -0.46 6.53 15.30
N VAL A 231 0.06 7.68 14.88
CA VAL A 231 -0.40 8.99 15.38
C VAL A 231 -1.86 9.22 14.99
N PHE A 232 -2.22 8.89 13.77
CA PHE A 232 -3.58 8.98 13.25
C PHE A 232 -4.55 8.10 14.04
N SER A 233 -4.19 6.82 14.25
CA SER A 233 -5.00 5.90 15.08
C SER A 233 -5.16 6.42 16.51
N PHE A 234 -4.07 6.88 17.12
CA PHE A 234 -4.12 7.45 18.48
C PHE A 234 -5.03 8.68 18.55
N TYR A 235 -4.91 9.60 17.59
CA TYR A 235 -5.73 10.80 17.51
C TYR A 235 -7.21 10.47 17.38
N ILE A 236 -7.56 9.57 16.46
CA ILE A 236 -8.96 9.16 16.24
C ILE A 236 -9.55 8.50 17.48
N LEU A 237 -8.82 7.55 18.09
CA LEU A 237 -9.30 6.81 19.25
C LEU A 237 -9.56 7.70 20.48
N HIS A 238 -8.79 8.79 20.66
CA HIS A 238 -8.86 9.61 21.86
C HIS A 238 -9.64 10.92 21.70
N PHE A 239 -9.64 11.50 20.51
CA PHE A 239 -10.17 12.85 20.30
C PHE A 239 -11.37 12.92 19.34
N TRP A 240 -11.58 11.87 18.52
CA TRP A 240 -12.55 11.94 17.44
C TRP A 240 -13.86 11.24 17.80
N ARG A 241 -14.94 12.03 17.93
CA ARG A 241 -16.28 11.50 18.24
C ARG A 241 -17.25 11.55 17.06
N LEU A 242 -16.75 11.56 15.83
CA LEU A 242 -17.58 11.66 14.62
C LEU A 242 -18.42 10.42 14.32
N SER A 243 -18.09 9.27 14.90
CA SER A 243 -18.86 8.03 14.74
C SER A 243 -20.33 8.20 15.12
N TYR A 244 -20.60 9.07 16.09
CA TYR A 244 -21.97 9.39 16.52
C TYR A 244 -22.77 10.18 15.49
N ILE A 245 -22.10 11.03 14.65
CA ILE A 245 -22.78 11.92 13.69
C ILE A 245 -22.89 11.26 12.31
N TYR A 246 -21.84 10.60 11.84
CA TYR A 246 -21.72 10.08 10.47
C TYR A 246 -21.92 8.57 10.33
N GLY A 247 -22.03 7.81 11.43
CA GLY A 247 -22.25 6.36 11.38
C GLY A 247 -21.22 5.65 10.50
N SER A 248 -21.69 4.83 9.56
CA SER A 248 -20.84 4.04 8.64
C SER A 248 -19.98 4.89 7.68
N LEU A 249 -20.38 6.13 7.40
CA LEU A 249 -19.57 7.05 6.57
C LEU A 249 -18.27 7.47 7.27
N THR A 250 -18.20 7.37 8.59
CA THR A 250 -16.97 7.70 9.35
C THR A 250 -15.78 6.89 8.84
N ALA A 251 -15.93 5.60 8.65
CA ALA A 251 -14.85 4.74 8.18
C ALA A 251 -14.33 5.17 6.80
N VAL A 252 -15.23 5.51 5.88
CA VAL A 252 -14.87 5.97 4.52
C VAL A 252 -14.11 7.28 4.58
N ILE A 253 -14.57 8.23 5.37
CA ILE A 253 -13.91 9.54 5.56
C ILE A 253 -12.49 9.34 6.14
N LEU A 254 -12.36 8.48 7.17
CA LEU A 254 -11.08 8.20 7.81
C LEU A 254 -10.10 7.53 6.86
N ILE A 255 -10.55 6.57 6.04
CA ILE A 255 -9.72 5.91 5.03
C ILE A 255 -9.26 6.92 3.97
N ILE A 256 -10.15 7.79 3.48
CA ILE A 256 -9.80 8.82 2.50
C ILE A 256 -8.73 9.76 3.07
N LEU A 257 -8.92 10.25 4.28
CA LEU A 257 -7.99 11.17 4.93
C LEU A 257 -6.63 10.52 5.16
N TRP A 258 -6.63 9.28 5.68
CA TRP A 258 -5.41 8.53 5.89
C TRP A 258 -4.67 8.28 4.58
N LEU A 259 -5.36 7.76 3.55
CA LEU A 259 -4.77 7.45 2.26
C LEU A 259 -4.22 8.72 1.57
N TYR A 260 -4.94 9.85 1.68
CA TYR A 260 -4.48 11.13 1.17
C TYR A 260 -3.12 11.55 1.77
N VAL A 261 -2.97 11.44 3.10
CA VAL A 261 -1.71 11.79 3.75
C VAL A 261 -0.60 10.81 3.38
N ILE A 262 -0.90 9.51 3.30
CA ILE A 262 0.08 8.50 2.86
C ILE A 262 0.61 8.79 1.45
N ILE A 263 -0.25 9.15 0.52
CA ILE A 263 0.16 9.50 -0.85
C ILE A 263 1.00 10.80 -0.86
N ASN A 264 0.65 11.78 -0.02
CA ASN A 264 1.48 12.97 0.14
C ASN A 264 2.87 12.65 0.68
N LEU A 265 2.99 11.76 1.68
CA LEU A 265 4.28 11.28 2.18
C LEU A 265 5.09 10.56 1.10
N LEU A 266 4.43 9.76 0.27
CA LEU A 266 5.05 9.11 -0.88
C LEU A 266 5.59 10.15 -1.87
N PHE A 267 4.84 11.19 -2.22
CA PHE A 267 5.33 12.24 -3.12
C PHE A 267 6.46 13.06 -2.50
N LEU A 268 6.40 13.37 -1.21
CA LEU A 268 7.50 14.04 -0.50
C LEU A 268 8.78 13.18 -0.51
N GLY A 269 8.66 11.86 -0.35
CA GLY A 269 9.78 10.92 -0.47
C GLY A 269 10.39 10.92 -1.87
N ALA A 270 9.57 10.97 -2.93
CA ALA A 270 10.04 11.11 -4.30
C ALA A 270 10.80 12.43 -4.52
N GLY A 271 10.25 13.53 -3.98
CA GLY A 271 10.92 14.84 -4.00
C GLY A 271 12.27 14.82 -3.30
N LEU A 272 12.36 14.11 -2.15
CA LEU A 272 13.62 13.94 -1.42
C LEU A 272 14.66 13.18 -2.24
N ASN A 273 14.27 12.08 -2.89
CA ASN A 273 15.15 11.35 -3.80
C ASN A 273 15.65 12.23 -4.94
N ALA A 274 14.78 13.04 -5.55
CA ALA A 274 15.12 13.92 -6.64
C ALA A 274 16.15 15.00 -6.23
N GLU A 275 15.96 15.62 -5.06
CA GLU A 275 16.88 16.65 -4.55
C GLU A 275 18.24 16.08 -4.12
N MET A 276 18.26 14.87 -3.57
CA MET A 276 19.50 14.21 -3.17
C MET A 276 20.33 13.74 -4.39
N ASN A 277 19.66 13.21 -5.40
CA ASN A 277 20.33 12.73 -6.63
C ASN A 277 20.77 13.88 -7.55
N GLY A 278 19.97 14.95 -7.68
CA GLY A 278 20.34 16.10 -8.50
C GLY A 278 21.56 16.88 -8.02
N LYS A 279 21.99 16.66 -6.76
CA LYS A 279 23.23 17.25 -6.20
C LYS A 279 24.45 16.34 -6.34
N THR A 280 24.27 15.12 -6.79
CA THR A 280 25.38 14.16 -7.00
C THR A 280 25.91 14.25 -8.45
N GLU A 281 25.14 14.87 -9.35
CA GLU A 281 25.48 15.05 -10.77
C GLU A 281 26.08 16.45 -11.07
N GLN A 282 26.21 17.33 -10.09
CA GLN A 282 26.91 18.63 -10.15
C GLN A 282 28.26 18.55 -9.39
#